data_7e77880d44a90809eeb66ca78a6a6166
#
_entry.id   7e77880d44a90809eeb66ca78a6a6166
#
_cell.length_a   1.000
_cell.length_b   1.000
_cell.length_c   1.000
_cell.angle_alpha   90.00
_cell.angle_beta   90.00
_cell.angle_gamma   90.00
#
_symmetry.space_group_name_H-M   'P 1'
#
loop_
_entity.id
_entity.type
_entity.pdbx_description
1 polymer ?
#
loop_
_entity_poly.entity_id
_entity_poly.type
_entity_poly.pdbx_seq_one_letter_code
_entity_poly.pdbx_strand_id
1 'polypeptide(L)'
;MIVPMMKLSLLIFYKEYQTFLGELREKGMVHIHENTERTAEDTDLQAKLMLIRRTGEMITHMQSRNDVEQVEKVKVDDEHLLDYLEGLYSRQDQIEQQLAGLEKDHAVYRPWGRFSREMIQKLETAGWEFHFFSVPEQKYQPEWEEMYDAVIISEMMGQKYFVTVTPAGTSVNLEADPYLFPQATAEELAKQITALREESVNIGKELDAVSQDAIERLKKYRLKITEVADKIKVEDAAQHLIDEKVIALEGWIPVEREAEMRSFLETKDVYFEFTRPTPEDDVPVQLKNNAYSKLFEPVTEMFALPQYRELDLTPFLAPFFMLFFGMCMGDGGYGLIIWLACFIIGRKASPSVKGYLVLGQYLGIMTVIVGLLTGSFFGIALDSVEWPWLAGVKSLFLTEANYGKYLGGYNPMMIIAVAVGIIQILYGMCLNAARLTKQFGFKYAVSTLGWVVAIILLGVLIGLPMLKVVIPEGLKYVLYVLLGLSALTIYFYNSPGKGIFSNFGSGLWGTYNMATGLLGDTLSYIRLFAIGLTGSILGGVFNTLAFQLTDGLPVIVKFIAVFLILLIGQSINFGLCMISSFVHPMRLTFVDFYKNAGFEGGGKQYAPFRKKVND
;
A
#
# COMPACT_ATOMS: atom_id res chain seq x y z
N MET A 1 0.17 16.48 17.78
CA MET A 1 1.28 16.90 18.70
C MET A 1 1.86 15.68 19.38
N ILE A 2 3.18 15.62 19.59
CA ILE A 2 3.85 14.52 20.30
C ILE A 2 3.63 14.72 21.80
N VAL A 3 3.19 13.65 22.47
CA VAL A 3 2.96 13.64 23.92
C VAL A 3 4.33 13.63 24.63
N PRO A 4 4.57 14.50 25.62
CA PRO A 4 5.81 14.48 26.39
C PRO A 4 5.89 13.19 27.23
N MET A 5 7.06 12.55 27.23
CA MET A 5 7.35 11.29 27.93
C MET A 5 8.31 11.50 29.08
N MET A 6 8.22 10.62 30.08
CA MET A 6 9.19 10.51 31.18
C MET A 6 9.83 9.12 31.14
N LYS A 7 11.09 9.05 31.43
CA LYS A 7 11.81 7.80 31.63
C LYS A 7 11.52 7.31 33.05
N LEU A 8 11.09 6.08 33.18
CA LEU A 8 10.85 5.38 34.44
C LEU A 8 11.92 4.31 34.59
N SER A 9 12.74 4.42 35.62
CA SER A 9 13.70 3.40 36.02
C SER A 9 13.19 2.69 37.28
N LEU A 10 13.12 1.39 37.23
CA LEU A 10 12.62 0.52 38.31
C LEU A 10 13.71 -0.44 38.77
N LEU A 11 13.86 -0.60 40.09
CA LEU A 11 14.65 -1.68 40.68
C LEU A 11 13.73 -2.56 41.51
N ILE A 12 13.65 -3.82 41.11
CA ILE A 12 12.67 -4.79 41.64
C ILE A 12 13.42 -5.98 42.23
N PHE A 13 12.98 -6.47 43.38
CA PHE A 13 13.54 -7.70 43.98
C PHE A 13 13.07 -8.92 43.16
N TYR A 14 13.99 -9.83 42.82
CA TYR A 14 13.75 -10.94 41.88
C TYR A 14 12.53 -11.82 42.25
N LYS A 15 12.24 -12.01 43.54
CA LYS A 15 11.10 -12.83 44.00
C LYS A 15 9.74 -12.20 43.69
N GLU A 16 9.68 -10.88 43.62
CA GLU A 16 8.44 -10.12 43.39
C GLU A 16 8.25 -9.72 41.93
N TYR A 17 9.30 -9.92 41.12
CA TYR A 17 9.34 -9.47 39.73
C TYR A 17 8.16 -9.96 38.88
N GLN A 18 7.84 -11.26 38.95
CA GLN A 18 6.75 -11.84 38.14
C GLN A 18 5.37 -11.30 38.54
N THR A 19 5.16 -11.14 39.86
CA THR A 19 3.90 -10.59 40.40
C THR A 19 3.76 -9.13 40.02
N PHE A 20 4.82 -8.36 40.17
CA PHE A 20 4.86 -6.95 39.80
C PHE A 20 4.65 -6.75 38.31
N LEU A 21 5.25 -7.57 37.45
CA LEU A 21 5.00 -7.52 36.00
C LEU A 21 3.53 -7.77 35.64
N GLY A 22 2.89 -8.70 36.32
CA GLY A 22 1.46 -8.97 36.16
C GLY A 22 0.60 -7.71 36.44
N GLU A 23 0.87 -7.05 37.55
CA GLU A 23 0.17 -5.84 37.95
C GLU A 23 0.49 -4.63 37.05
N LEU A 24 1.76 -4.48 36.64
CA LEU A 24 2.19 -3.44 35.69
C LEU A 24 1.47 -3.60 34.34
N ARG A 25 1.28 -4.85 33.90
CA ARG A 25 0.55 -5.20 32.69
C ARG A 25 -0.94 -4.87 32.79
N GLU A 26 -1.55 -5.08 33.96
CA GLU A 26 -2.95 -4.71 34.19
C GLU A 26 -3.14 -3.19 34.12
N LYS A 27 -2.20 -2.41 34.62
CA LYS A 27 -2.18 -0.95 34.50
C LYS A 27 -2.00 -0.47 33.06
N GLY A 28 -1.17 -1.15 32.26
CA GLY A 28 -1.02 -0.91 30.84
C GLY A 28 -0.56 0.50 30.48
N MET A 29 0.38 1.07 31.23
CA MET A 29 0.83 2.47 31.06
C MET A 29 2.30 2.61 30.68
N VAL A 30 3.11 1.58 30.85
CA VAL A 30 4.57 1.65 30.64
C VAL A 30 4.93 0.99 29.32
N HIS A 31 5.63 1.71 28.47
CA HIS A 31 6.34 1.14 27.32
C HIS A 31 7.74 0.74 27.80
N ILE A 32 8.03 -0.55 27.78
CA ILE A 32 9.29 -1.09 28.25
C ILE A 32 10.35 -0.90 27.19
N HIS A 33 11.53 -0.45 27.60
CA HIS A 33 12.66 -0.27 26.68
C HIS A 33 13.21 -1.63 26.26
N GLU A 34 13.05 -1.99 24.98
CA GLU A 34 13.50 -3.27 24.43
C GLU A 34 15.03 -3.26 24.21
N ASN A 35 15.72 -4.29 24.67
CA ASN A 35 17.12 -4.51 24.31
C ASN A 35 17.19 -5.24 22.97
N THR A 36 17.39 -4.47 21.89
CA THR A 36 17.34 -4.96 20.51
C THR A 36 18.34 -6.09 20.23
N GLU A 37 19.50 -6.08 20.88
CA GLU A 37 20.53 -7.11 20.65
C GLU A 37 20.11 -8.45 21.25
N ARG A 38 19.67 -8.48 22.51
CA ARG A 38 19.20 -9.70 23.16
C ARG A 38 17.93 -10.26 22.53
N THR A 39 16.99 -9.40 22.19
CA THR A 39 15.74 -9.77 21.53
C THR A 39 15.97 -10.43 20.16
N ALA A 40 17.04 -10.04 19.45
CA ALA A 40 17.40 -10.64 18.15
C ALA A 40 18.06 -12.02 18.30
N GLU A 41 18.73 -12.30 19.40
CA GLU A 41 19.44 -13.56 19.68
C GLU A 41 18.55 -14.62 20.34
N ASP A 42 17.42 -14.23 20.97
CA ASP A 42 16.52 -15.18 21.62
C ASP A 42 15.75 -16.02 20.60
N THR A 43 16.12 -17.30 20.52
CA THR A 43 15.52 -18.27 19.60
C THR A 43 14.06 -18.59 19.95
N ASP A 44 13.66 -18.58 21.22
CA ASP A 44 12.27 -18.85 21.64
C ASP A 44 11.36 -17.68 21.24
N LEU A 45 11.81 -16.46 21.45
CA LEU A 45 11.08 -15.26 21.00
C LEU A 45 10.90 -15.27 19.48
N GLN A 46 11.97 -15.56 18.73
CA GLN A 46 11.89 -15.61 17.26
C GLN A 46 10.90 -16.70 16.79
N ALA A 47 10.90 -17.87 17.43
CA ALA A 47 9.94 -18.94 17.16
C ALA A 47 8.49 -18.48 17.42
N LYS A 48 8.23 -17.76 18.54
CA LYS A 48 6.90 -17.21 18.84
C LYS A 48 6.46 -16.14 17.85
N LEU A 49 7.37 -15.24 17.44
CA LEU A 49 7.07 -14.22 16.43
C LEU A 49 6.75 -14.85 15.06
N MET A 50 7.48 -15.90 14.68
CA MET A 50 7.19 -16.67 13.46
C MET A 50 5.80 -17.33 13.53
N LEU A 51 5.45 -17.90 14.68
CA LEU A 51 4.16 -18.53 14.92
C LEU A 51 3.00 -17.51 14.85
N ILE A 52 3.18 -16.31 15.41
CA ILE A 52 2.22 -15.20 15.33
C ILE A 52 1.99 -14.81 13.86
N ARG A 53 3.06 -14.72 13.07
CA ARG A 53 2.99 -14.41 11.65
C ARG A 53 2.24 -15.49 10.87
N ARG A 54 2.63 -16.77 10.99
CA ARG A 54 1.97 -17.91 10.34
C ARG A 54 0.47 -17.95 10.68
N THR A 55 0.13 -17.76 11.97
CA THR A 55 -1.28 -17.71 12.41
C THR A 55 -2.03 -16.54 11.79
N GLY A 56 -1.39 -15.37 11.64
CA GLY A 56 -1.97 -14.20 10.97
C GLY A 56 -2.25 -14.43 9.47
N GLU A 57 -1.31 -15.04 8.77
CA GLU A 57 -1.44 -15.42 7.36
C GLU A 57 -2.58 -16.43 7.19
N MET A 58 -2.67 -17.44 8.05
CA MET A 58 -3.74 -18.44 8.02
C MET A 58 -5.13 -17.82 8.26
N ILE A 59 -5.25 -16.91 9.23
CA ILE A 59 -6.52 -16.18 9.46
C ILE A 59 -6.94 -15.43 8.19
N THR A 60 -6.03 -14.77 7.50
CA THR A 60 -6.32 -14.04 6.26
C THR A 60 -6.77 -14.99 5.15
N HIS A 61 -6.11 -16.14 4.98
CA HIS A 61 -6.52 -17.17 4.03
C HIS A 61 -7.92 -17.70 4.32
N MET A 62 -8.24 -17.95 5.60
CA MET A 62 -9.56 -18.41 6.00
C MET A 62 -10.65 -17.35 5.82
N GLN A 63 -10.35 -16.07 6.02
CA GLN A 63 -11.30 -14.96 5.82
C GLN A 63 -11.67 -14.74 4.35
N SER A 64 -10.85 -15.18 3.41
CA SER A 64 -11.15 -15.09 1.98
C SER A 64 -12.13 -16.16 1.48
N ARG A 65 -12.48 -17.14 2.35
CA ARG A 65 -13.41 -18.23 2.01
C ARG A 65 -14.88 -17.82 2.20
N ASN A 66 -15.76 -18.48 1.48
CA ASN A 66 -17.19 -18.22 1.55
C ASN A 66 -17.77 -18.70 2.89
N ASP A 67 -18.71 -17.92 3.43
CA ASP A 67 -19.49 -18.32 4.59
C ASP A 67 -20.44 -19.48 4.21
N VAL A 68 -20.31 -20.59 4.92
CA VAL A 68 -21.19 -21.76 4.77
C VAL A 68 -22.21 -21.76 5.90
N GLU A 69 -23.47 -22.12 5.58
CA GLU A 69 -24.57 -22.19 6.58
C GLU A 69 -24.33 -23.23 7.68
N GLN A 70 -23.54 -24.28 7.41
CA GLN A 70 -23.22 -25.31 8.40
C GLN A 70 -21.78 -25.17 8.87
N VAL A 71 -21.60 -24.72 10.11
CA VAL A 71 -20.29 -24.60 10.76
C VAL A 71 -20.00 -25.91 11.51
N GLU A 72 -18.94 -26.60 11.12
CA GLU A 72 -18.41 -27.76 11.84
C GLU A 72 -17.30 -27.32 12.79
N LYS A 73 -17.32 -27.93 14.02
CA LYS A 73 -16.25 -27.69 14.99
C LYS A 73 -15.06 -28.59 14.71
N VAL A 74 -13.89 -27.99 14.65
CA VAL A 74 -12.63 -28.73 14.49
C VAL A 74 -12.34 -29.52 15.77
N LYS A 75 -12.11 -30.82 15.66
CA LYS A 75 -11.80 -31.72 16.79
C LYS A 75 -10.33 -31.73 17.21
N VAL A 76 -9.55 -30.77 16.70
CA VAL A 76 -8.10 -30.64 16.97
C VAL A 76 -7.89 -29.56 18.02
N ASP A 77 -6.89 -29.73 18.91
CA ASP A 77 -6.51 -28.74 19.91
C ASP A 77 -5.98 -27.46 19.28
N ASP A 78 -6.12 -26.32 19.98
CA ASP A 78 -5.75 -25.00 19.47
C ASP A 78 -4.26 -24.89 19.07
N GLU A 79 -3.38 -25.64 19.75
CA GLU A 79 -1.94 -25.67 19.48
C GLU A 79 -1.60 -26.38 18.16
N HIS A 80 -2.37 -27.39 17.80
CA HIS A 80 -2.19 -28.17 16.57
C HIS A 80 -3.10 -27.74 15.43
N LEU A 81 -4.01 -26.81 15.68
CA LEU A 81 -4.98 -26.32 14.69
C LEU A 81 -4.29 -25.67 13.50
N LEU A 82 -3.26 -24.88 13.75
CA LEU A 82 -2.49 -24.23 12.68
C LEU A 82 -1.83 -25.26 11.75
N ASP A 83 -1.13 -26.23 12.33
CA ASP A 83 -0.42 -27.27 11.57
C ASP A 83 -1.40 -28.16 10.79
N TYR A 84 -2.58 -28.45 11.39
CA TYR A 84 -3.65 -29.17 10.71
C TYR A 84 -4.15 -28.43 9.46
N LEU A 85 -4.46 -27.14 9.58
CA LEU A 85 -4.93 -26.32 8.47
C LEU A 85 -3.85 -26.14 7.39
N GLU A 86 -2.60 -25.91 7.78
CA GLU A 86 -1.47 -25.86 6.85
C GLU A 86 -1.30 -27.19 6.10
N GLY A 87 -1.53 -28.31 6.78
CA GLY A 87 -1.54 -29.64 6.17
C GLY A 87 -2.61 -29.79 5.07
N LEU A 88 -3.82 -29.32 5.34
CA LEU A 88 -4.91 -29.33 4.34
C LEU A 88 -4.59 -28.45 3.12
N TYR A 89 -4.10 -27.24 3.33
CA TYR A 89 -3.69 -26.35 2.24
C TYR A 89 -2.52 -26.94 1.44
N SER A 90 -1.49 -27.45 2.12
CA SER A 90 -0.36 -28.12 1.45
C SER A 90 -0.81 -29.31 0.62
N ARG A 91 -1.79 -30.09 1.12
CA ARG A 91 -2.37 -31.22 0.36
C ARG A 91 -3.14 -30.72 -0.86
N GLN A 92 -3.89 -29.65 -0.72
CA GLN A 92 -4.62 -29.03 -1.83
C GLN A 92 -3.66 -28.57 -2.93
N ASP A 93 -2.57 -27.86 -2.57
CA ASP A 93 -1.54 -27.40 -3.51
C ASP A 93 -0.85 -28.57 -4.22
N GLN A 94 -0.54 -29.65 -3.47
CA GLN A 94 0.03 -30.87 -4.05
C GLN A 94 -0.92 -31.50 -5.08
N ILE A 95 -2.21 -31.58 -4.77
CA ILE A 95 -3.22 -32.10 -5.69
C ILE A 95 -3.31 -31.22 -6.94
N GLU A 96 -3.30 -29.90 -6.80
CA GLU A 96 -3.34 -28.99 -7.95
C GLU A 96 -2.11 -29.15 -8.86
N GLN A 97 -0.93 -29.32 -8.29
CA GLN A 97 0.29 -29.60 -9.07
C GLN A 97 0.21 -30.94 -9.78
N GLN A 98 -0.28 -31.99 -9.10
CA GLN A 98 -0.47 -33.31 -9.70
C GLN A 98 -1.51 -33.28 -10.82
N LEU A 99 -2.63 -32.56 -10.60
CA LEU A 99 -3.66 -32.39 -11.63
C LEU A 99 -3.10 -31.71 -12.88
N ALA A 100 -2.34 -30.62 -12.72
CA ALA A 100 -1.73 -29.93 -13.85
C ALA A 100 -0.79 -30.83 -14.66
N GLY A 101 -0.02 -31.71 -13.99
CA GLY A 101 0.81 -32.72 -14.64
C GLY A 101 -0.02 -33.77 -15.38
N LEU A 102 -0.97 -34.38 -14.69
CA LEU A 102 -1.82 -35.43 -15.26
C LEU A 102 -2.74 -34.92 -16.39
N GLU A 103 -3.23 -33.69 -16.31
CA GLU A 103 -4.01 -33.07 -17.39
C GLU A 103 -3.18 -32.84 -18.64
N LYS A 104 -1.93 -32.44 -18.47
CA LYS A 104 -0.97 -32.31 -19.58
C LYS A 104 -0.71 -33.68 -20.22
N ASP A 105 -0.44 -34.71 -19.41
CA ASP A 105 -0.21 -36.06 -19.90
C ASP A 105 -1.45 -36.65 -20.55
N HIS A 106 -2.63 -36.42 -19.97
CA HIS A 106 -3.91 -36.83 -20.55
C HIS A 106 -4.16 -36.17 -21.92
N ALA A 107 -3.84 -34.86 -22.07
CA ALA A 107 -3.98 -34.17 -23.36
C ALA A 107 -3.03 -34.77 -24.42
N VAL A 108 -1.82 -35.16 -24.01
CA VAL A 108 -0.81 -35.82 -24.88
C VAL A 108 -1.24 -37.23 -25.29
N TYR A 109 -1.82 -37.99 -24.37
CA TYR A 109 -2.18 -39.39 -24.62
C TYR A 109 -3.61 -39.60 -25.15
N ARG A 110 -4.46 -38.61 -25.06
CA ARG A 110 -5.85 -38.65 -25.55
C ARG A 110 -5.99 -39.08 -27.02
N PRO A 111 -5.12 -38.66 -27.97
CA PRO A 111 -5.20 -39.05 -29.37
C PRO A 111 -5.02 -40.57 -29.61
N TRP A 112 -4.30 -41.26 -28.70
CA TRP A 112 -3.96 -42.69 -28.84
C TRP A 112 -5.10 -43.62 -28.41
N GLY A 113 -6.19 -43.12 -27.81
CA GLY A 113 -7.40 -43.89 -27.49
C GLY A 113 -7.18 -44.97 -26.42
N ARG A 114 -7.91 -46.08 -26.57
CA ARG A 114 -7.83 -47.23 -25.66
C ARG A 114 -6.93 -48.30 -26.25
N PHE A 115 -5.90 -48.71 -25.52
CA PHE A 115 -5.03 -49.79 -25.89
C PHE A 115 -4.77 -50.73 -24.70
N SER A 116 -4.46 -52.02 -24.99
CA SER A 116 -4.10 -53.00 -23.98
C SER A 116 -2.56 -53.18 -24.00
N ARG A 117 -1.92 -52.77 -22.93
CA ARG A 117 -0.46 -52.90 -22.77
C ARG A 117 -0.02 -54.36 -22.80
N GLU A 118 -0.81 -55.25 -22.19
CA GLU A 118 -0.54 -56.71 -22.21
C GLU A 118 -0.55 -57.28 -23.63
N MET A 119 -1.45 -56.76 -24.49
CA MET A 119 -1.57 -57.21 -25.87
C MET A 119 -0.36 -56.73 -26.72
N ILE A 120 0.08 -55.52 -26.53
CA ILE A 120 1.26 -54.95 -27.19
C ILE A 120 2.50 -55.74 -26.77
N GLN A 121 2.72 -55.96 -25.46
CA GLN A 121 3.86 -56.78 -24.97
C GLN A 121 3.87 -58.21 -25.50
N LYS A 122 2.69 -58.84 -25.67
CA LYS A 122 2.59 -60.16 -26.32
C LYS A 122 3.03 -60.12 -27.78
N LEU A 123 2.71 -59.08 -28.50
CA LEU A 123 3.09 -58.87 -29.89
C LEU A 123 4.59 -58.54 -30.02
N GLU A 124 5.12 -57.75 -29.11
CA GLU A 124 6.57 -57.47 -29.03
C GLU A 124 7.36 -58.76 -28.74
N THR A 125 6.91 -59.62 -27.84
CA THR A 125 7.53 -60.91 -27.58
C THR A 125 7.40 -61.87 -28.77
N ALA A 126 6.39 -61.66 -29.64
CA ALA A 126 6.22 -62.40 -30.89
C ALA A 126 7.10 -61.85 -32.06
N GLY A 127 7.96 -60.83 -31.82
CA GLY A 127 8.88 -60.28 -32.78
C GLY A 127 8.37 -59.10 -33.61
N TRP A 128 7.37 -58.40 -33.14
CA TRP A 128 6.87 -57.16 -33.76
C TRP A 128 7.30 -55.93 -32.97
N GLU A 129 7.68 -54.84 -33.65
CA GLU A 129 7.97 -53.51 -33.06
C GLU A 129 6.91 -52.50 -33.45
N PHE A 130 6.49 -51.68 -32.48
CA PHE A 130 5.51 -50.63 -32.65
C PHE A 130 6.21 -49.28 -32.51
N HIS A 131 6.11 -48.43 -33.54
CA HIS A 131 6.62 -47.09 -33.50
C HIS A 131 5.45 -46.12 -33.67
N PHE A 132 5.32 -45.16 -32.73
CA PHE A 132 4.24 -44.19 -32.68
C PHE A 132 4.72 -42.86 -33.28
N PHE A 133 3.95 -42.28 -34.16
CA PHE A 133 4.29 -41.04 -34.85
C PHE A 133 3.13 -40.06 -34.88
N SER A 134 3.47 -38.75 -34.89
CA SER A 134 2.51 -37.69 -35.21
C SER A 134 3.02 -36.86 -36.38
N VAL A 135 2.11 -36.40 -37.25
CA VAL A 135 2.45 -35.60 -38.41
C VAL A 135 1.31 -34.63 -38.73
N PRO A 136 1.59 -33.40 -39.17
CA PRO A 136 0.54 -32.53 -39.71
C PRO A 136 -0.21 -33.21 -40.89
N GLU A 137 -1.54 -33.09 -40.90
CA GLU A 137 -2.42 -33.76 -41.89
C GLU A 137 -1.95 -33.58 -43.34
N GLN A 138 -1.42 -32.38 -43.68
CA GLN A 138 -0.94 -32.04 -45.03
C GLN A 138 0.38 -32.74 -45.42
N LYS A 139 1.12 -33.28 -44.46
CA LYS A 139 2.41 -33.93 -44.68
C LYS A 139 2.34 -35.44 -44.61
N TYR A 140 1.14 -35.99 -44.29
CA TYR A 140 0.93 -37.45 -44.25
C TYR A 140 0.98 -38.01 -45.65
N GLN A 141 1.79 -39.06 -45.88
CA GLN A 141 1.94 -39.75 -47.16
C GLN A 141 1.22 -41.09 -47.09
N PRO A 142 0.22 -41.38 -47.95
CA PRO A 142 -0.48 -42.66 -47.98
C PRO A 142 0.41 -43.86 -48.26
N GLU A 143 1.59 -43.63 -48.90
CA GLU A 143 2.60 -44.66 -49.19
C GLU A 143 3.15 -45.32 -47.94
N TRP A 144 3.07 -44.66 -46.78
CA TRP A 144 3.50 -45.21 -45.49
C TRP A 144 2.62 -46.35 -44.99
N GLU A 145 1.38 -46.45 -45.45
CA GLU A 145 0.47 -47.56 -45.17
C GLU A 145 0.94 -48.84 -45.87
N GLU A 146 1.41 -48.75 -47.11
CA GLU A 146 1.91 -49.91 -47.84
C GLU A 146 3.35 -50.30 -47.48
N MET A 147 4.18 -49.32 -47.07
CA MET A 147 5.63 -49.51 -46.85
C MET A 147 5.96 -49.98 -45.43
N TYR A 148 5.22 -49.53 -44.43
CA TYR A 148 5.48 -49.77 -43.00
C TYR A 148 4.25 -50.24 -42.23
N ASP A 149 3.21 -50.71 -42.87
CA ASP A 149 1.90 -51.08 -42.25
C ASP A 149 1.40 -49.98 -41.29
N ALA A 150 1.46 -48.70 -41.72
CA ALA A 150 1.04 -47.58 -40.91
C ALA A 150 -0.48 -47.57 -40.74
N VAL A 151 -0.95 -47.53 -39.50
CA VAL A 151 -2.36 -47.48 -39.14
C VAL A 151 -2.66 -46.14 -38.45
N ILE A 152 -3.56 -45.34 -39.05
CA ILE A 152 -4.02 -44.09 -38.44
C ILE A 152 -4.91 -44.43 -37.26
N ILE A 153 -4.57 -43.94 -36.08
CA ILE A 153 -5.32 -44.15 -34.84
C ILE A 153 -6.36 -43.01 -34.64
N SER A 154 -5.92 -41.77 -34.85
CA SER A 154 -6.81 -40.60 -34.72
C SER A 154 -6.33 -39.38 -35.51
N GLU A 155 -7.26 -38.51 -35.80
CA GLU A 155 -7.01 -37.19 -36.39
C GLU A 155 -7.52 -36.13 -35.42
N MET A 156 -6.61 -35.36 -34.83
CA MET A 156 -6.98 -34.31 -33.85
C MET A 156 -6.12 -33.03 -34.05
N MET A 157 -6.76 -31.87 -33.98
CA MET A 157 -6.08 -30.55 -34.06
C MET A 157 -5.20 -30.37 -35.30
N GLY A 158 -5.60 -30.98 -36.49
CA GLY A 158 -4.84 -30.86 -37.72
C GLY A 158 -3.58 -31.74 -37.77
N GLN A 159 -3.44 -32.69 -36.83
CA GLN A 159 -2.38 -33.71 -36.82
C GLN A 159 -3.00 -35.10 -36.94
N LYS A 160 -2.30 -35.98 -37.69
CA LYS A 160 -2.58 -37.41 -37.77
C LYS A 160 -1.65 -38.15 -36.82
N TYR A 161 -2.23 -38.99 -35.97
CA TYR A 161 -1.54 -39.90 -35.05
C TYR A 161 -1.65 -41.29 -35.59
N PHE A 162 -0.52 -41.94 -35.85
CA PHE A 162 -0.50 -43.27 -36.47
C PHE A 162 0.61 -44.14 -35.83
N VAL A 163 0.43 -45.42 -35.94
CA VAL A 163 1.38 -46.44 -35.49
C VAL A 163 1.89 -47.25 -36.71
N THR A 164 3.18 -47.50 -36.74
CA THR A 164 3.77 -48.46 -37.70
C THR A 164 4.00 -49.78 -36.98
N VAL A 165 3.70 -50.87 -37.64
CA VAL A 165 3.89 -52.25 -37.13
C VAL A 165 4.89 -52.97 -38.02
N THR A 166 6.10 -53.13 -37.52
CA THR A 166 7.19 -53.70 -38.32
C THR A 166 7.84 -54.87 -37.60
N PRO A 167 8.41 -55.87 -38.34
CA PRO A 167 9.21 -56.93 -37.73
C PRO A 167 10.41 -56.35 -36.97
N ALA A 168 10.76 -56.99 -35.83
CA ALA A 168 11.86 -56.53 -34.97
C ALA A 168 13.19 -56.40 -35.75
N GLY A 169 13.83 -55.23 -35.61
CA GLY A 169 15.06 -54.90 -36.30
C GLY A 169 14.89 -54.15 -37.62
N THR A 170 13.65 -53.77 -38.00
CA THR A 170 13.43 -52.96 -39.21
C THR A 170 13.58 -51.47 -38.84
N SER A 171 14.53 -50.77 -39.45
CA SER A 171 14.67 -49.31 -39.22
C SER A 171 13.56 -48.53 -39.94
N VAL A 172 12.68 -47.88 -39.21
CA VAL A 172 11.66 -47.00 -39.73
C VAL A 172 12.18 -45.57 -39.80
N ASN A 173 12.35 -45.05 -41.02
CA ASN A 173 12.83 -43.68 -41.24
C ASN A 173 11.74 -42.86 -41.94
N LEU A 174 10.94 -42.14 -41.15
CA LEU A 174 9.83 -41.31 -41.61
C LEU A 174 10.08 -39.84 -41.27
N GLU A 175 9.63 -38.97 -42.14
CA GLU A 175 9.58 -37.50 -41.83
C GLU A 175 8.38 -37.18 -40.93
N ALA A 176 8.31 -37.87 -39.79
CA ALA A 176 7.27 -37.69 -38.78
C ALA A 176 7.89 -37.63 -37.40
N ASP A 177 7.26 -36.90 -36.49
CA ASP A 177 7.75 -36.75 -35.12
C ASP A 177 7.53 -38.08 -34.34
N PRO A 178 8.59 -38.72 -33.84
CA PRO A 178 8.46 -39.96 -33.10
C PRO A 178 7.82 -39.68 -31.71
N TYR A 179 6.88 -40.51 -31.34
CA TYR A 179 6.23 -40.47 -30.05
C TYR A 179 6.69 -41.63 -29.16
N LEU A 180 7.03 -41.31 -27.91
CA LEU A 180 7.33 -42.36 -26.93
C LEU A 180 6.04 -43.10 -26.58
N PHE A 181 6.12 -44.42 -26.46
CA PHE A 181 4.98 -45.27 -26.09
C PHE A 181 4.34 -44.78 -24.79
N PRO A 182 3.02 -44.54 -24.77
CA PRO A 182 2.33 -44.05 -23.59
C PRO A 182 2.45 -44.99 -22.40
N GLN A 183 2.85 -44.50 -21.24
CA GLN A 183 2.99 -45.32 -20.03
C GLN A 183 1.64 -45.65 -19.38
N ALA A 184 0.62 -44.84 -19.63
CA ALA A 184 -0.74 -45.02 -19.11
C ALA A 184 -1.76 -44.73 -20.21
N THR A 185 -2.94 -45.35 -20.11
CA THR A 185 -4.06 -45.08 -21.03
C THR A 185 -4.74 -43.76 -20.67
N ALA A 186 -5.29 -43.07 -21.66
CA ALA A 186 -6.07 -41.84 -21.42
C ALA A 186 -7.24 -42.07 -20.44
N GLU A 187 -7.83 -43.28 -20.41
CA GLU A 187 -8.92 -43.62 -19.48
C GLU A 187 -8.44 -43.78 -18.04
N GLU A 188 -7.26 -44.36 -17.81
CA GLU A 188 -6.64 -44.45 -16.48
C GLU A 188 -6.27 -43.09 -15.94
N LEU A 189 -5.68 -42.21 -16.77
CA LEU A 189 -5.38 -40.84 -16.39
C LEU A 189 -6.64 -40.03 -16.07
N ALA A 190 -7.70 -40.19 -16.87
CA ALA A 190 -8.99 -39.55 -16.62
C ALA A 190 -9.60 -39.98 -15.28
N LYS A 191 -9.49 -41.25 -14.89
CA LYS A 191 -9.93 -41.74 -13.58
C LYS A 191 -9.14 -41.14 -12.44
N GLN A 192 -7.80 -41.06 -12.60
CA GLN A 192 -6.94 -40.42 -11.59
C GLN A 192 -7.25 -38.92 -11.44
N ILE A 193 -7.44 -38.23 -12.56
CA ILE A 193 -7.82 -36.81 -12.56
C ILE A 193 -9.18 -36.62 -11.84
N THR A 194 -10.15 -37.47 -12.10
CA THR A 194 -11.48 -37.40 -11.47
C THR A 194 -11.35 -37.62 -9.96
N ALA A 195 -10.62 -38.67 -9.54
CA ALA A 195 -10.41 -38.96 -8.11
C ALA A 195 -9.70 -37.80 -7.37
N LEU A 196 -8.65 -37.22 -7.96
CA LEU A 196 -7.95 -36.09 -7.36
C LEU A 196 -8.80 -34.82 -7.32
N ARG A 197 -9.63 -34.59 -8.33
CA ARG A 197 -10.61 -33.47 -8.31
C ARG A 197 -11.65 -33.65 -7.21
N GLU A 198 -12.16 -34.86 -7.02
CA GLU A 198 -13.09 -35.16 -5.92
C GLU A 198 -12.41 -34.95 -4.56
N GLU A 199 -11.15 -35.38 -4.39
CA GLU A 199 -10.36 -35.14 -3.16
C GLU A 199 -10.17 -33.64 -2.93
N SER A 200 -9.77 -32.86 -3.93
CA SER A 200 -9.61 -31.40 -3.83
C SER A 200 -10.92 -30.70 -3.44
N VAL A 201 -12.04 -31.10 -4.05
CA VAL A 201 -13.37 -30.56 -3.71
C VAL A 201 -13.76 -30.91 -2.26
N ASN A 202 -13.45 -32.10 -1.79
CA ASN A 202 -13.75 -32.51 -0.41
C ASN A 202 -12.91 -31.73 0.60
N ILE A 203 -11.61 -31.55 0.35
CA ILE A 203 -10.74 -30.69 1.17
C ILE A 203 -11.28 -29.25 1.18
N GLY A 204 -11.68 -28.72 0.02
CA GLY A 204 -12.29 -27.40 -0.08
C GLY A 204 -13.53 -27.25 0.79
N LYS A 205 -14.45 -28.22 0.74
CA LYS A 205 -15.67 -28.24 1.58
C LYS A 205 -15.34 -28.35 3.07
N GLU A 206 -14.35 -29.16 3.43
CA GLU A 206 -13.87 -29.29 4.81
C GLU A 206 -13.31 -27.96 5.33
N LEU A 207 -12.45 -27.30 4.56
CA LEU A 207 -11.92 -25.98 4.90
C LEU A 207 -13.02 -24.92 5.02
N ASP A 208 -14.03 -24.94 4.14
CA ASP A 208 -15.15 -24.01 4.20
C ASP A 208 -16.02 -24.25 5.45
N ALA A 209 -16.32 -25.51 5.75
CA ALA A 209 -17.14 -25.88 6.93
C ALA A 209 -16.49 -25.50 8.25
N VAL A 210 -15.15 -25.57 8.35
CA VAL A 210 -14.43 -25.24 9.59
C VAL A 210 -13.97 -23.80 9.66
N SER A 211 -14.14 -23.01 8.63
CA SER A 211 -13.54 -21.67 8.50
C SER A 211 -13.89 -20.73 9.65
N GLN A 212 -15.16 -20.64 10.04
CA GLN A 212 -15.63 -19.73 11.08
C GLN A 212 -15.09 -20.12 12.48
N ASP A 213 -15.19 -21.42 12.85
CA ASP A 213 -14.65 -21.94 14.13
C ASP A 213 -13.13 -21.75 14.17
N ALA A 214 -12.44 -22.09 13.09
CA ALA A 214 -11.00 -21.95 12.98
C ALA A 214 -10.53 -20.48 13.11
N ILE A 215 -11.20 -19.53 12.45
CA ILE A 215 -10.86 -18.11 12.57
C ILE A 215 -10.98 -17.63 14.00
N GLU A 216 -12.05 -17.97 14.70
CA GLU A 216 -12.26 -17.55 16.10
C GLU A 216 -11.21 -18.13 17.05
N ARG A 217 -10.92 -19.42 16.89
CA ARG A 217 -9.90 -20.13 17.70
C ARG A 217 -8.49 -19.65 17.40
N LEU A 218 -8.14 -19.46 16.12
CA LEU A 218 -6.83 -18.93 15.72
C LEU A 218 -6.62 -17.49 16.22
N LYS A 219 -7.65 -16.65 16.23
CA LYS A 219 -7.56 -15.31 16.84
C LYS A 219 -7.25 -15.39 18.32
N LYS A 220 -7.94 -16.24 19.06
CA LYS A 220 -7.67 -16.47 20.50
C LYS A 220 -6.26 -17.02 20.74
N TYR A 221 -5.84 -17.99 19.93
CA TYR A 221 -4.51 -18.58 20.00
C TYR A 221 -3.41 -17.55 19.70
N ARG A 222 -3.58 -16.74 18.64
CA ARG A 222 -2.67 -15.64 18.29
C ARG A 222 -2.51 -14.64 19.43
N LEU A 223 -3.61 -14.27 20.10
CA LEU A 223 -3.53 -13.39 21.27
C LEU A 223 -2.71 -14.01 22.39
N LYS A 224 -2.96 -15.30 22.71
CA LYS A 224 -2.21 -16.03 23.76
C LYS A 224 -0.72 -16.07 23.46
N ILE A 225 -0.34 -16.38 22.20
CA ILE A 225 1.08 -16.41 21.81
C ILE A 225 1.69 -15.01 21.87
N THR A 226 0.94 -13.98 21.41
CA THR A 226 1.42 -12.59 21.46
C THR A 226 1.66 -12.15 22.91
N GLU A 227 0.80 -12.56 23.85
CA GLU A 227 1.00 -12.31 25.28
C GLU A 227 2.26 -12.97 25.83
N VAL A 228 2.55 -14.20 25.40
CA VAL A 228 3.79 -14.90 25.79
C VAL A 228 5.01 -14.20 25.19
N ALA A 229 4.95 -13.83 23.92
CA ALA A 229 6.04 -13.11 23.26
C ALA A 229 6.32 -11.74 23.91
N ASP A 230 5.26 -10.99 24.25
CA ASP A 230 5.39 -9.71 24.95
C ASP A 230 6.02 -9.89 26.34
N LYS A 231 5.74 -11.02 27.03
CA LYS A 231 6.36 -11.35 28.32
C LYS A 231 7.84 -11.68 28.18
N ILE A 232 8.22 -12.50 27.19
CA ILE A 232 9.62 -12.83 26.90
C ILE A 232 10.41 -11.57 26.59
N LYS A 233 9.87 -10.65 25.75
CA LYS A 233 10.50 -9.38 25.45
C LYS A 233 10.80 -8.53 26.68
N VAL A 234 9.90 -8.54 27.66
CA VAL A 234 10.09 -7.80 28.90
C VAL A 234 11.13 -8.47 29.78
N GLU A 235 11.19 -9.80 29.80
CA GLU A 235 12.21 -10.56 30.52
C GLU A 235 13.60 -10.32 29.91
N ASP A 236 13.73 -10.26 28.59
CA ASP A 236 14.96 -9.93 27.87
C ASP A 236 15.43 -8.48 28.09
N ALA A 237 14.47 -7.55 28.26
CA ALA A 237 14.76 -6.16 28.57
C ALA A 237 15.27 -5.95 29.99
N ALA A 238 15.01 -6.90 30.88
CA ALA A 238 15.41 -6.84 32.28
C ALA A 238 16.92 -7.03 32.45
N GLN A 239 17.56 -6.11 33.21
CA GLN A 239 18.98 -6.22 33.57
C GLN A 239 19.11 -6.79 34.98
N HIS A 240 19.78 -7.93 35.10
CA HIS A 240 20.08 -8.55 36.37
C HIS A 240 21.31 -7.86 37.01
N LEU A 241 21.12 -7.28 38.20
CA LEU A 241 22.13 -6.59 38.98
C LEU A 241 22.36 -7.33 40.30
N ILE A 242 23.56 -7.14 40.90
CA ILE A 242 23.91 -7.59 42.26
C ILE A 242 23.57 -9.07 42.48
N ASP A 243 24.38 -9.98 41.94
CA ASP A 243 24.22 -11.43 42.08
C ASP A 243 22.80 -11.93 41.75
N GLU A 244 22.18 -11.38 40.70
CA GLU A 244 20.84 -11.73 40.22
C GLU A 244 19.67 -11.46 41.20
N LYS A 245 19.93 -10.74 42.31
CA LYS A 245 18.92 -10.46 43.34
C LYS A 245 18.04 -9.25 43.04
N VAL A 246 18.55 -8.33 42.23
CA VAL A 246 17.84 -7.10 41.84
C VAL A 246 17.74 -7.02 40.31
N ILE A 247 16.56 -6.76 39.85
CA ILE A 247 16.24 -6.62 38.43
C ILE A 247 15.97 -5.13 38.13
N ALA A 248 16.73 -4.55 37.21
CA ALA A 248 16.48 -3.21 36.70
C ALA A 248 15.63 -3.28 35.44
N LEU A 249 14.58 -2.49 35.41
CA LEU A 249 13.68 -2.34 34.26
C LEU A 249 13.54 -0.87 33.92
N GLU A 250 13.77 -0.54 32.66
CA GLU A 250 13.58 0.82 32.13
C GLU A 250 12.38 0.87 31.21
N GLY A 251 11.64 1.97 31.27
CA GLY A 251 10.48 2.16 30.43
C GLY A 251 10.10 3.63 30.25
N TRP A 252 9.11 3.88 29.43
CA TRP A 252 8.63 5.20 29.10
C TRP A 252 7.15 5.35 29.45
N ILE A 253 6.78 6.49 30.00
CA ILE A 253 5.42 6.81 30.38
C ILE A 253 5.06 8.23 29.95
N PRO A 254 3.82 8.49 29.46
CA PRO A 254 3.35 9.85 29.22
C PRO A 254 3.33 10.69 30.52
N VAL A 255 3.82 11.93 30.46
CA VAL A 255 3.81 12.86 31.60
C VAL A 255 2.40 13.00 32.21
N GLU A 256 1.35 12.96 31.37
CA GLU A 256 -0.03 13.05 31.84
C GLU A 256 -0.41 11.93 32.83
N ARG A 257 0.26 10.77 32.77
CA ARG A 257 0.01 9.58 33.59
C ARG A 257 1.04 9.38 34.71
N GLU A 258 2.01 10.30 34.86
CA GLU A 258 3.04 10.21 35.91
C GLU A 258 2.42 10.09 37.30
N ALA A 259 1.45 10.97 37.63
CA ALA A 259 0.83 10.99 38.96
C ALA A 259 0.12 9.68 39.29
N GLU A 260 -0.58 9.09 38.32
CA GLU A 260 -1.28 7.81 38.47
C GLU A 260 -0.28 6.66 38.69
N MET A 261 0.80 6.63 37.93
CA MET A 261 1.84 5.62 38.08
C MET A 261 2.62 5.79 39.40
N ARG A 262 2.94 7.01 39.79
CA ARG A 262 3.62 7.30 41.06
C ARG A 262 2.80 6.79 42.25
N SER A 263 1.50 7.08 42.28
CA SER A 263 0.60 6.59 43.34
C SER A 263 0.51 5.05 43.37
N PHE A 264 0.58 4.38 42.25
CA PHE A 264 0.65 2.93 42.16
C PHE A 264 1.98 2.39 42.69
N LEU A 265 3.10 2.99 42.28
CA LEU A 265 4.44 2.51 42.69
C LEU A 265 4.72 2.73 44.20
N GLU A 266 4.19 3.81 44.80
CA GLU A 266 4.30 4.08 46.24
C GLU A 266 3.60 3.01 47.10
N THR A 267 2.69 2.23 46.54
CA THR A 267 2.04 1.12 47.23
C THR A 267 2.82 -0.20 47.15
N LYS A 268 3.96 -0.21 46.44
CA LYS A 268 4.77 -1.40 46.17
C LYS A 268 6.18 -1.25 46.74
N ASP A 269 6.79 -2.36 47.15
CA ASP A 269 8.17 -2.40 47.63
C ASP A 269 9.18 -2.39 46.45
N VAL A 270 9.13 -1.32 45.66
CA VAL A 270 9.94 -1.16 44.45
C VAL A 270 10.60 0.23 44.48
N TYR A 271 11.90 0.29 44.24
CA TYR A 271 12.56 1.58 44.03
C TYR A 271 12.25 2.07 42.65
N PHE A 272 11.84 3.33 42.52
CA PHE A 272 11.52 3.94 41.24
C PHE A 272 12.05 5.37 41.14
N GLU A 273 12.44 5.75 39.93
CA GLU A 273 12.90 7.10 39.60
C GLU A 273 12.29 7.56 38.29
N PHE A 274 11.77 8.79 38.28
CA PHE A 274 11.31 9.46 37.05
C PHE A 274 12.32 10.50 36.62
N THR A 275 12.85 10.34 35.41
CA THR A 275 13.82 11.27 34.80
C THR A 275 13.30 11.82 33.48
N ARG A 276 13.75 13.02 33.11
CA ARG A 276 13.44 13.60 31.79
C ARG A 276 14.31 12.93 30.74
N PRO A 277 13.78 12.73 29.51
CA PRO A 277 14.55 12.13 28.43
C PRO A 277 15.77 12.98 28.07
N THR A 278 16.89 12.32 27.88
CA THR A 278 18.16 12.93 27.41
C THR A 278 18.21 12.96 25.87
N PRO A 279 19.14 13.73 25.29
CA PRO A 279 19.31 13.77 23.84
C PRO A 279 19.64 12.43 23.18
N GLU A 280 20.21 11.51 23.91
CA GLU A 280 20.71 10.21 23.44
C GLU A 280 19.67 9.10 23.56
N ASP A 281 18.58 9.36 24.32
CA ASP A 281 17.55 8.37 24.57
C ASP A 281 16.65 8.16 23.33
N ASP A 282 16.36 6.89 23.01
CA ASP A 282 15.40 6.48 21.99
C ASP A 282 13.98 6.46 22.60
N VAL A 283 13.33 7.61 22.57
CA VAL A 283 12.03 7.83 23.23
C VAL A 283 10.89 7.43 22.30
N PRO A 284 9.96 6.57 22.73
CA PRO A 284 8.79 6.21 21.95
C PRO A 284 7.84 7.41 21.79
N VAL A 285 7.15 7.46 20.65
CA VAL A 285 6.30 8.58 20.28
C VAL A 285 4.83 8.18 20.35
N GLN A 286 4.06 9.00 21.04
CA GLN A 286 2.60 8.95 21.02
C GLN A 286 2.06 10.24 20.42
N LEU A 287 1.26 10.12 19.36
CA LEU A 287 0.60 11.26 18.74
C LEU A 287 -0.72 11.57 19.47
N LYS A 288 -0.95 12.84 19.74
CA LYS A 288 -2.22 13.36 20.29
C LYS A 288 -2.72 14.45 19.37
N ASN A 289 -3.54 14.07 18.41
CA ASN A 289 -4.09 14.96 17.38
C ASN A 289 -5.57 15.21 17.55
N ASN A 290 -6.03 16.32 16.97
CA ASN A 290 -7.47 16.62 16.88
C ASN A 290 -8.20 15.57 16.04
N ALA A 291 -9.51 15.44 16.20
CA ALA A 291 -10.32 14.46 15.48
C ALA A 291 -10.12 14.49 13.94
N TYR A 292 -9.94 15.68 13.36
CA TYR A 292 -9.63 15.83 11.93
C TYR A 292 -8.23 15.34 11.57
N SER A 293 -7.20 15.79 12.28
CA SER A 293 -5.81 15.39 11.99
C SER A 293 -5.55 13.92 12.26
N LYS A 294 -6.26 13.33 13.23
CA LYS A 294 -6.19 11.90 13.55
C LYS A 294 -6.56 11.01 12.35
N LEU A 295 -7.44 11.48 11.47
CA LEU A 295 -7.80 10.73 10.25
C LEU A 295 -6.61 10.58 9.27
N PHE A 296 -5.63 11.47 9.34
CA PHE A 296 -4.44 11.48 8.49
C PHE A 296 -3.21 10.83 9.15
N GLU A 297 -3.30 10.42 10.43
CA GLU A 297 -2.22 9.67 11.11
C GLU A 297 -1.80 8.43 10.33
N PRO A 298 -2.72 7.60 9.77
CA PRO A 298 -2.33 6.45 8.96
C PRO A 298 -1.50 6.81 7.73
N VAL A 299 -1.75 7.99 7.13
CA VAL A 299 -0.94 8.48 5.99
C VAL A 299 0.49 8.80 6.45
N THR A 300 0.65 9.41 7.63
CA THR A 300 1.97 9.68 8.21
C THR A 300 2.69 8.39 8.61
N GLU A 301 1.98 7.45 9.24
CA GLU A 301 2.50 6.14 9.65
C GLU A 301 2.97 5.29 8.48
N MET A 302 2.35 5.42 7.30
CA MET A 302 2.81 4.73 6.07
C MET A 302 4.22 5.13 5.65
N PHE A 303 4.68 6.31 5.99
CA PHE A 303 6.03 6.77 5.69
C PHE A 303 6.97 6.47 6.86
N ALA A 304 6.80 7.16 7.97
CA ALA A 304 7.49 6.94 9.25
C ALA A 304 6.84 7.80 10.34
N LEU A 305 6.93 7.34 11.59
CA LEU A 305 6.59 8.18 12.74
C LEU A 305 7.69 9.24 12.95
N PRO A 306 7.33 10.47 13.39
CA PRO A 306 8.31 11.48 13.74
C PRO A 306 9.18 11.02 14.92
N GLN A 307 10.42 11.48 14.99
CA GLN A 307 11.22 11.31 16.20
C GLN A 307 10.65 12.17 17.34
N TYR A 308 10.92 11.78 18.58
CA TYR A 308 10.38 12.46 19.76
C TYR A 308 10.64 13.97 19.80
N ARG A 309 11.74 14.43 19.20
CA ARG A 309 12.14 15.85 19.14
C ARG A 309 11.63 16.60 17.93
N GLU A 310 11.05 15.89 16.99
CA GLU A 310 10.51 16.49 15.79
C GLU A 310 9.14 17.11 16.04
N LEU A 311 8.72 17.91 15.10
CA LEU A 311 7.36 18.43 15.07
C LEU A 311 6.45 17.41 14.39
N ASP A 312 5.30 17.14 14.98
CA ASP A 312 4.26 16.38 14.31
C ASP A 312 3.71 17.16 13.11
N LEU A 313 4.01 16.69 11.91
CA LEU A 313 3.59 17.32 10.66
C LEU A 313 2.18 16.94 10.21
N THR A 314 1.55 15.95 10.85
CA THR A 314 0.21 15.44 10.46
C THR A 314 -0.86 16.53 10.37
N PRO A 315 -1.01 17.45 11.35
CA PRO A 315 -2.01 18.51 11.26
C PRO A 315 -1.79 19.49 10.10
N PHE A 316 -0.53 19.66 9.71
CA PHE A 316 -0.11 20.64 8.70
C PHE A 316 -0.21 20.06 7.28
N LEU A 317 0.01 18.75 7.11
CA LEU A 317 -0.13 18.08 5.83
C LEU A 317 -1.59 17.85 5.44
N ALA A 318 -2.47 17.60 6.41
CA ALA A 318 -3.84 17.17 6.17
C ALA A 318 -4.63 18.06 5.18
N PRO A 319 -4.66 19.41 5.30
CA PRO A 319 -5.41 20.27 4.37
C PRO A 319 -4.81 20.24 2.96
N PHE A 320 -3.48 20.19 2.82
CA PHE A 320 -2.82 20.13 1.52
C PHE A 320 -3.05 18.79 0.83
N PHE A 321 -2.93 17.69 1.57
CA PHE A 321 -3.20 16.36 1.05
C PHE A 321 -4.63 16.23 0.50
N MET A 322 -5.60 16.73 1.27
CA MET A 322 -7.01 16.71 0.87
C MET A 322 -7.25 17.55 -0.39
N LEU A 323 -6.64 18.74 -0.48
CA LEU A 323 -6.75 19.61 -1.64
C LEU A 323 -6.10 18.97 -2.88
N PHE A 324 -4.90 18.42 -2.75
CA PHE A 324 -4.19 17.79 -3.87
C PHE A 324 -4.88 16.53 -4.36
N PHE A 325 -5.46 15.74 -3.45
CA PHE A 325 -6.30 14.61 -3.83
C PHE A 325 -7.47 15.06 -4.71
N GLY A 326 -8.18 16.09 -4.29
CA GLY A 326 -9.28 16.67 -5.06
C GLY A 326 -8.84 17.20 -6.43
N MET A 327 -7.67 17.87 -6.50
CA MET A 327 -7.12 18.38 -7.75
C MET A 327 -6.67 17.27 -8.71
N CYS A 328 -6.08 16.20 -8.20
CA CYS A 328 -5.70 15.03 -9.01
C CYS A 328 -6.91 14.29 -9.59
N MET A 329 -7.97 14.15 -8.79
CA MET A 329 -9.19 13.49 -9.24
C MET A 329 -9.93 14.36 -10.26
N GLY A 330 -9.99 15.68 -10.03
CA GLY A 330 -10.48 16.71 -10.93
C GLY A 330 -11.94 16.61 -11.38
N ASP A 331 -12.70 15.60 -10.93
CA ASP A 331 -14.07 15.33 -11.38
C ASP A 331 -15.04 15.21 -10.20
N GLY A 332 -16.06 16.09 -10.17
CA GLY A 332 -17.04 16.14 -9.11
C GLY A 332 -17.94 14.90 -9.00
N GLY A 333 -18.22 14.23 -10.12
CA GLY A 333 -19.03 13.01 -10.14
C GLY A 333 -18.31 11.85 -9.46
N TYR A 334 -17.02 11.70 -9.66
CA TYR A 334 -16.21 10.68 -8.98
C TYR A 334 -16.08 10.98 -7.48
N GLY A 335 -15.93 12.27 -7.12
CA GLY A 335 -15.96 12.69 -5.73
C GLY A 335 -17.25 12.32 -5.00
N LEU A 336 -18.39 12.47 -5.68
CA LEU A 336 -19.70 12.10 -5.15
C LEU A 336 -19.81 10.57 -4.93
N ILE A 337 -19.29 9.76 -5.88
CA ILE A 337 -19.26 8.29 -5.74
C ILE A 337 -18.45 7.89 -4.50
N ILE A 338 -17.24 8.46 -4.33
CA ILE A 338 -16.39 8.17 -3.18
C ILE A 338 -17.10 8.52 -1.88
N TRP A 339 -17.66 9.73 -1.81
CA TRP A 339 -18.38 10.18 -0.62
C TRP A 339 -19.56 9.26 -0.27
N LEU A 340 -20.40 8.93 -1.26
CA LEU A 340 -21.58 8.10 -1.08
C LEU A 340 -21.20 6.67 -0.69
N ALA A 341 -20.23 6.07 -1.37
CA ALA A 341 -19.74 4.72 -1.07
C ALA A 341 -19.19 4.65 0.36
N CYS A 342 -18.31 5.58 0.74
CA CYS A 342 -17.76 5.63 2.11
C CYS A 342 -18.84 5.90 3.17
N PHE A 343 -19.87 6.67 2.84
CA PHE A 343 -20.99 6.93 3.75
C PHE A 343 -21.86 5.69 3.97
N ILE A 344 -22.21 4.97 2.89
CA ILE A 344 -23.06 3.76 2.98
C ILE A 344 -22.30 2.63 3.69
N ILE A 345 -21.05 2.38 3.31
CA ILE A 345 -20.22 1.33 3.91
C ILE A 345 -19.92 1.68 5.37
N GLY A 346 -19.68 2.94 5.67
CA GLY A 346 -19.37 3.43 7.03
C GLY A 346 -20.47 3.21 8.06
N ARG A 347 -21.72 3.02 7.62
CA ARG A 347 -22.85 2.69 8.52
C ARG A 347 -22.79 1.28 9.08
N LYS A 348 -22.17 0.34 8.35
CA LYS A 348 -22.06 -1.08 8.71
C LYS A 348 -20.63 -1.52 9.06
N ALA A 349 -19.64 -0.61 8.92
CA ALA A 349 -18.23 -0.93 9.09
C ALA A 349 -17.85 -1.10 10.57
N SER A 350 -16.87 -1.97 10.81
CA SER A 350 -16.25 -2.15 12.12
C SER A 350 -15.52 -0.88 12.59
N PRO A 351 -15.33 -0.68 13.90
CA PRO A 351 -14.66 0.50 14.47
C PRO A 351 -13.27 0.75 13.89
N SER A 352 -12.52 -0.32 13.58
CA SER A 352 -11.16 -0.25 13.02
C SER A 352 -11.09 0.35 11.62
N VAL A 353 -12.11 0.08 10.76
CA VAL A 353 -12.17 0.57 9.39
C VAL A 353 -12.88 1.92 9.28
N LYS A 354 -13.69 2.26 10.29
CA LYS A 354 -14.51 3.49 10.28
C LYS A 354 -13.67 4.76 10.09
N GLY A 355 -12.47 4.83 10.68
CA GLY A 355 -11.56 5.97 10.52
C GLY A 355 -11.17 6.21 9.05
N TYR A 356 -10.81 5.16 8.32
CA TYR A 356 -10.46 5.25 6.89
C TYR A 356 -11.64 5.66 6.02
N LEU A 357 -12.85 5.20 6.34
CA LEU A 357 -14.06 5.57 5.60
C LEU A 357 -14.44 7.03 5.83
N VAL A 358 -14.25 7.54 7.05
CA VAL A 358 -14.44 8.98 7.33
C VAL A 358 -13.41 9.81 6.57
N LEU A 359 -12.13 9.39 6.51
CA LEU A 359 -11.12 10.02 5.66
C LEU A 359 -11.58 10.07 4.20
N GLY A 360 -12.06 8.94 3.66
CA GLY A 360 -12.60 8.85 2.29
C GLY A 360 -13.77 9.82 2.06
N GLN A 361 -14.64 10.05 3.05
CA GLN A 361 -15.71 11.04 2.94
C GLN A 361 -15.17 12.47 2.80
N TYR A 362 -14.16 12.85 3.60
CA TYR A 362 -13.53 14.18 3.47
C TYR A 362 -12.83 14.36 2.14
N LEU A 363 -12.11 13.34 1.66
CA LEU A 363 -11.47 13.35 0.33
C LEU A 363 -12.51 13.46 -0.78
N GLY A 364 -13.62 12.72 -0.68
CA GLY A 364 -14.74 12.79 -1.63
C GLY A 364 -15.39 14.16 -1.68
N ILE A 365 -15.66 14.77 -0.53
CA ILE A 365 -16.23 16.14 -0.45
C ILE A 365 -15.29 17.15 -1.12
N MET A 366 -13.99 17.09 -0.82
CA MET A 366 -13.03 18.00 -1.44
C MET A 366 -12.94 17.82 -2.95
N THR A 367 -13.01 16.57 -3.40
CA THR A 367 -13.07 16.27 -4.85
C THR A 367 -14.31 16.85 -5.49
N VAL A 368 -15.47 16.78 -4.84
CA VAL A 368 -16.69 17.44 -5.34
C VAL A 368 -16.50 18.95 -5.44
N ILE A 369 -15.92 19.59 -4.43
CA ILE A 369 -15.65 21.03 -4.44
C ILE A 369 -14.72 21.40 -5.60
N VAL A 370 -13.60 20.72 -5.74
CA VAL A 370 -12.64 20.98 -6.82
C VAL A 370 -13.26 20.68 -8.19
N GLY A 371 -13.97 19.56 -8.35
CA GLY A 371 -14.65 19.19 -9.59
C GLY A 371 -15.71 20.20 -10.02
N LEU A 372 -16.45 20.78 -9.06
CA LEU A 372 -17.36 21.89 -9.35
C LEU A 372 -16.62 23.17 -9.77
N LEU A 373 -15.48 23.47 -9.14
CA LEU A 373 -14.65 24.61 -9.51
C LEU A 373 -14.03 24.45 -10.91
N THR A 374 -13.62 23.24 -11.26
CA THR A 374 -13.10 22.94 -12.62
C THR A 374 -14.21 22.82 -13.66
N GLY A 375 -15.46 22.67 -13.23
CA GLY A 375 -16.59 22.48 -14.13
C GLY A 375 -16.62 21.11 -14.80
N SER A 376 -16.06 20.07 -14.15
CA SER A 376 -16.08 18.68 -14.65
C SER A 376 -16.96 17.78 -13.77
N PHE A 377 -17.87 17.05 -14.42
CA PHE A 377 -18.76 16.11 -13.74
C PHE A 377 -18.98 14.86 -14.61
N PHE A 378 -18.44 13.71 -14.23
CA PHE A 378 -18.37 12.47 -15.04
C PHE A 378 -17.78 12.68 -16.43
N GLY A 379 -16.72 13.48 -16.54
CA GLY A 379 -16.11 13.82 -17.81
C GLY A 379 -16.96 14.74 -18.71
N ILE A 380 -18.09 15.26 -18.21
CA ILE A 380 -18.89 16.27 -18.91
C ILE A 380 -18.42 17.64 -18.45
N ALA A 381 -18.03 18.49 -19.40
CA ALA A 381 -17.72 19.88 -19.12
C ALA A 381 -19.03 20.65 -18.85
N LEU A 382 -19.24 21.07 -17.61
CA LEU A 382 -20.45 21.81 -17.21
C LEU A 382 -20.60 23.15 -17.91
N ASP A 383 -19.50 23.67 -18.44
CA ASP A 383 -19.48 24.92 -19.24
C ASP A 383 -20.24 24.77 -20.57
N SER A 384 -20.21 23.57 -21.17
CA SER A 384 -20.90 23.26 -22.42
C SER A 384 -22.42 22.98 -22.27
N VAL A 385 -22.90 22.80 -21.01
CA VAL A 385 -24.29 22.45 -20.74
C VAL A 385 -25.13 23.70 -20.54
N GLU A 386 -26.21 23.88 -21.29
CA GLU A 386 -27.09 25.07 -21.25
C GLU A 386 -28.28 24.87 -20.25
N TRP A 387 -27.99 24.66 -18.98
CA TRP A 387 -29.04 24.61 -17.96
C TRP A 387 -29.29 25.99 -17.33
N PRO A 388 -30.57 26.46 -17.24
CA PRO A 388 -30.87 27.82 -16.76
C PRO A 388 -30.37 28.11 -15.34
N TRP A 389 -30.37 27.13 -14.44
CA TRP A 389 -29.89 27.29 -13.07
C TRP A 389 -28.36 27.33 -12.96
N LEU A 390 -27.67 26.81 -13.97
CA LEU A 390 -26.21 26.77 -14.02
C LEU A 390 -25.63 28.12 -14.52
N ALA A 391 -26.41 28.92 -15.19
CA ALA A 391 -25.95 30.17 -15.79
C ALA A 391 -25.34 31.16 -14.77
N GLY A 392 -25.89 31.23 -13.57
CA GLY A 392 -25.36 32.07 -12.48
C GLY A 392 -24.04 31.57 -11.88
N VAL A 393 -23.74 30.26 -12.01
CA VAL A 393 -22.55 29.61 -11.42
C VAL A 393 -21.42 29.45 -12.43
N LYS A 394 -21.72 29.51 -13.75
CA LYS A 394 -20.70 29.37 -14.82
C LYS A 394 -19.56 30.38 -14.71
N SER A 395 -19.81 31.58 -14.21
CA SER A 395 -18.78 32.61 -14.01
C SER A 395 -17.78 32.26 -12.90
N LEU A 396 -18.11 31.31 -12.02
CA LEU A 396 -17.24 30.84 -10.94
C LEU A 396 -16.31 29.69 -11.39
N PHE A 397 -16.58 29.06 -12.55
CA PHE A 397 -15.76 27.97 -13.03
C PHE A 397 -14.38 28.46 -13.44
N LEU A 398 -13.36 27.82 -12.92
CA LEU A 398 -11.94 28.08 -13.20
C LEU A 398 -11.54 27.47 -14.56
N THR A 399 -12.24 27.88 -15.62
CA THR A 399 -11.97 27.43 -16.99
C THR A 399 -11.13 28.44 -17.72
N GLU A 400 -10.42 27.97 -18.75
CA GLU A 400 -9.62 28.84 -19.65
C GLU A 400 -10.50 29.90 -20.34
N ALA A 401 -11.74 29.55 -20.65
CA ALA A 401 -12.70 30.47 -21.25
C ALA A 401 -13.00 31.69 -20.35
N ASN A 402 -13.10 31.49 -19.06
CA ASN A 402 -13.43 32.54 -18.10
C ASN A 402 -12.21 33.39 -17.70
N TYR A 403 -11.06 32.76 -17.46
CA TYR A 403 -9.90 33.40 -16.82
C TYR A 403 -8.65 33.44 -17.69
N GLY A 404 -8.58 32.70 -18.82
CA GLY A 404 -7.40 32.61 -19.65
C GLY A 404 -6.87 33.96 -20.14
N LYS A 405 -7.75 34.93 -20.44
CA LYS A 405 -7.35 36.30 -20.85
C LYS A 405 -6.57 37.03 -19.75
N TYR A 406 -6.93 36.82 -18.49
CA TYR A 406 -6.30 37.48 -17.34
C TYR A 406 -4.98 36.78 -16.94
N LEU A 407 -4.85 35.52 -17.26
CA LEU A 407 -3.73 34.66 -16.85
C LEU A 407 -2.73 34.39 -18.00
N GLY A 408 -2.67 35.28 -19.01
CA GLY A 408 -1.69 35.17 -20.09
C GLY A 408 -1.89 33.99 -21.04
N GLY A 409 -3.07 33.35 -21.05
CA GLY A 409 -3.35 32.14 -21.85
C GLY A 409 -3.08 30.81 -21.16
N TYR A 410 -2.66 30.86 -19.91
CA TYR A 410 -2.46 29.64 -19.10
C TYR A 410 -3.76 29.16 -18.47
N ASN A 411 -3.87 27.85 -18.27
CA ASN A 411 -5.02 27.27 -17.58
C ASN A 411 -5.01 27.69 -16.08
N PRO A 412 -6.13 28.24 -15.55
CA PRO A 412 -6.22 28.70 -14.16
C PRO A 412 -5.85 27.63 -13.14
N MET A 413 -6.28 26.39 -13.37
CA MET A 413 -5.99 25.27 -12.44
C MET A 413 -4.50 24.94 -12.38
N MET A 414 -3.75 25.10 -13.47
CA MET A 414 -2.30 24.92 -13.47
C MET A 414 -1.61 25.96 -12.57
N ILE A 415 -2.04 27.22 -12.70
CA ILE A 415 -1.48 28.31 -11.90
C ILE A 415 -1.80 28.10 -10.42
N ILE A 416 -3.05 27.70 -10.11
CA ILE A 416 -3.46 27.40 -8.72
C ILE A 416 -2.66 26.23 -8.17
N ALA A 417 -2.44 25.15 -8.94
CA ALA A 417 -1.66 24.01 -8.50
C ALA A 417 -0.23 24.40 -8.12
N VAL A 418 0.43 25.20 -8.98
CA VAL A 418 1.78 25.70 -8.70
C VAL A 418 1.80 26.67 -7.52
N ALA A 419 0.83 27.59 -7.44
CA ALA A 419 0.76 28.55 -6.33
C ALA A 419 0.56 27.87 -4.98
N VAL A 420 -0.39 26.91 -4.91
CA VAL A 420 -0.61 26.12 -3.67
C VAL A 420 0.62 25.27 -3.33
N GLY A 421 1.29 24.72 -4.35
CA GLY A 421 2.54 23.99 -4.17
C GLY A 421 3.66 24.85 -3.57
N ILE A 422 3.86 26.04 -4.12
CA ILE A 422 4.86 26.98 -3.58
C ILE A 422 4.49 27.40 -2.14
N ILE A 423 3.20 27.64 -1.86
CA ILE A 423 2.72 27.92 -0.49
C ILE A 423 3.05 26.76 0.45
N GLN A 424 2.85 25.53 0.02
CA GLN A 424 3.16 24.34 0.82
C GLN A 424 4.66 24.24 1.12
N ILE A 425 5.52 24.47 0.11
CA ILE A 425 6.99 24.47 0.29
C ILE A 425 7.41 25.55 1.28
N LEU A 426 6.94 26.78 1.10
CA LEU A 426 7.24 27.90 2.00
C LEU A 426 6.77 27.60 3.43
N TYR A 427 5.60 27.00 3.54
CA TYR A 427 5.04 26.59 4.84
C TYR A 427 5.93 25.51 5.50
N GLY A 428 6.37 24.50 4.74
CA GLY A 428 7.31 23.48 5.22
C GLY A 428 8.63 24.11 5.70
N MET A 429 9.19 25.05 4.92
CA MET A 429 10.42 25.77 5.30
C MET A 429 10.23 26.62 6.56
N CYS A 430 9.08 27.26 6.75
CA CYS A 430 8.77 27.99 7.98
C CYS A 430 8.68 27.05 9.19
N LEU A 431 8.09 25.86 9.04
CA LEU A 431 8.06 24.84 10.09
C LEU A 431 9.46 24.34 10.45
N ASN A 432 10.31 24.15 9.44
CA ASN A 432 11.72 23.78 9.65
C ASN A 432 12.49 24.88 10.39
N ALA A 433 12.29 26.15 10.01
CA ALA A 433 12.89 27.27 10.71
C ALA A 433 12.43 27.35 12.18
N ALA A 434 11.14 27.09 12.45
CA ALA A 434 10.61 27.03 13.81
C ALA A 434 11.22 25.87 14.61
N ARG A 435 11.40 24.69 13.99
CA ARG A 435 12.08 23.54 14.58
C ARG A 435 13.53 23.86 14.93
N LEU A 436 14.30 24.38 13.98
CA LEU A 436 15.69 24.74 14.16
C LEU A 436 15.88 25.82 15.27
N THR A 437 14.97 26.80 15.32
CA THR A 437 14.97 27.81 16.37
C THR A 437 14.76 27.18 17.75
N LYS A 438 13.87 26.22 17.87
CA LYS A 438 13.54 25.54 19.13
C LYS A 438 14.66 24.58 19.58
N GLN A 439 15.31 23.88 18.63
CA GLN A 439 16.33 22.88 18.93
C GLN A 439 17.74 23.49 19.13
N PHE A 440 18.14 24.40 18.24
CA PHE A 440 19.53 24.92 18.16
C PHE A 440 19.63 26.43 18.37
N GLY A 441 18.51 27.12 18.40
CA GLY A 441 18.45 28.58 18.57
C GLY A 441 18.29 29.33 17.25
N PHE A 442 17.83 30.58 17.34
CA PHE A 442 17.47 31.42 16.20
C PHE A 442 18.56 31.59 15.13
N LYS A 443 19.84 31.58 15.53
CA LYS A 443 20.97 31.75 14.61
C LYS A 443 21.00 30.69 13.49
N TYR A 444 20.55 29.48 13.77
CA TYR A 444 20.53 28.37 12.80
C TYR A 444 19.32 28.45 11.83
N ALA A 445 18.29 29.18 12.22
CA ALA A 445 17.10 29.37 11.39
C ALA A 445 17.24 30.52 10.37
N VAL A 446 18.22 31.42 10.56
CA VAL A 446 18.37 32.64 9.75
C VAL A 446 18.54 32.32 8.25
N SER A 447 19.36 31.33 7.91
CA SER A 447 19.53 30.90 6.51
C SER A 447 18.24 30.37 5.88
N THR A 448 17.50 29.55 6.60
CA THR A 448 16.19 29.01 6.11
C THR A 448 15.16 30.12 5.93
N LEU A 449 15.11 31.10 6.86
CA LEU A 449 14.24 32.27 6.70
C LEU A 449 14.70 33.17 5.53
N GLY A 450 15.99 33.28 5.29
CA GLY A 450 16.54 33.94 4.10
C GLY A 450 16.03 33.33 2.82
N TRP A 451 15.99 31.99 2.73
CA TRP A 451 15.43 31.28 1.59
C TRP A 451 13.93 31.52 1.42
N VAL A 452 13.13 31.49 2.50
CA VAL A 452 11.70 31.79 2.46
C VAL A 452 11.46 33.18 1.87
N VAL A 453 12.21 34.21 2.35
CA VAL A 453 12.09 35.56 1.82
C VAL A 453 12.53 35.64 0.37
N ALA A 454 13.63 34.99 -0.03
CA ALA A 454 14.11 34.95 -1.41
C ALA A 454 13.09 34.36 -2.37
N ILE A 455 12.46 33.22 -2.03
CA ILE A 455 11.45 32.55 -2.87
C ILE A 455 10.21 33.43 -3.02
N ILE A 456 9.74 34.06 -1.94
CA ILE A 456 8.60 35.00 -2.00
C ILE A 456 8.91 36.17 -2.92
N LEU A 457 10.10 36.79 -2.77
CA LEU A 457 10.49 37.93 -3.61
C LEU A 457 10.65 37.56 -5.07
N LEU A 458 11.26 36.40 -5.36
CA LEU A 458 11.35 35.87 -6.74
C LEU A 458 9.97 35.53 -7.32
N GLY A 459 9.08 34.93 -6.52
CA GLY A 459 7.70 34.66 -6.91
C GLY A 459 6.94 35.94 -7.27
N VAL A 460 7.13 37.02 -6.52
CA VAL A 460 6.53 38.33 -6.83
C VAL A 460 7.16 38.95 -8.07
N LEU A 461 8.50 38.92 -8.20
CA LEU A 461 9.20 39.51 -9.34
C LEU A 461 8.93 38.81 -10.67
N ILE A 462 8.76 37.50 -10.66
CA ILE A 462 8.53 36.68 -11.87
C ILE A 462 7.02 36.48 -12.09
N GLY A 463 6.28 36.19 -11.05
CA GLY A 463 4.86 35.82 -11.13
C GLY A 463 3.95 36.99 -11.51
N LEU A 464 4.14 38.19 -10.92
CA LEU A 464 3.28 39.34 -11.25
C LEU A 464 3.39 39.80 -12.70
N PRO A 465 4.59 39.91 -13.32
CA PRO A 465 4.69 40.22 -14.74
C PRO A 465 4.07 39.14 -15.67
N MET A 466 4.15 37.87 -15.28
CA MET A 466 3.50 36.76 -15.99
C MET A 466 1.97 36.91 -16.03
N LEU A 467 1.40 37.46 -14.97
CA LEU A 467 -0.03 37.79 -14.84
C LEU A 467 -0.37 39.17 -15.46
N LYS A 468 0.55 39.79 -16.22
CA LYS A 468 0.41 41.13 -16.82
C LYS A 468 0.18 42.25 -15.80
N VAL A 469 0.55 42.04 -14.55
CA VAL A 469 0.49 43.09 -13.50
C VAL A 469 1.79 43.89 -13.55
N VAL A 470 1.68 45.19 -13.81
CA VAL A 470 2.84 46.09 -13.85
C VAL A 470 3.30 46.44 -12.41
N ILE A 471 4.52 46.10 -12.08
CA ILE A 471 5.13 46.47 -10.81
C ILE A 471 5.70 47.87 -10.93
N PRO A 472 5.36 48.83 -10.03
CA PRO A 472 5.96 50.15 -10.03
C PRO A 472 7.48 50.09 -9.90
N GLU A 473 8.23 50.95 -10.60
CA GLU A 473 9.68 50.89 -10.61
C GLU A 473 10.30 51.09 -9.18
N GLY A 474 9.74 51.98 -8.40
CA GLY A 474 10.18 52.16 -7.03
C GLY A 474 10.06 50.91 -6.17
N LEU A 475 9.00 50.09 -6.39
CA LEU A 475 8.81 48.84 -5.68
C LEU A 475 9.80 47.75 -6.15
N LYS A 476 10.18 47.75 -7.46
CA LYS A 476 11.23 46.86 -7.97
C LYS A 476 12.55 47.05 -7.27
N TYR A 477 12.99 48.31 -7.09
CA TYR A 477 14.23 48.59 -6.38
C TYR A 477 14.23 48.10 -4.92
N VAL A 478 13.10 48.26 -4.22
CA VAL A 478 12.96 47.77 -2.85
C VAL A 478 13.03 46.22 -2.84
N LEU A 479 12.37 45.55 -3.77
CA LEU A 479 12.42 44.09 -3.90
C LEU A 479 13.84 43.58 -4.20
N TYR A 480 14.63 44.27 -5.05
CA TYR A 480 16.02 43.91 -5.31
C TYR A 480 16.94 44.11 -4.09
N VAL A 481 16.74 45.17 -3.32
CA VAL A 481 17.49 45.40 -2.08
C VAL A 481 17.18 44.31 -1.06
N LEU A 482 15.93 43.95 -0.87
CA LEU A 482 15.50 42.86 0.01
C LEU A 482 16.07 41.52 -0.44
N LEU A 483 16.10 41.27 -1.76
CA LEU A 483 16.68 40.05 -2.34
C LEU A 483 18.19 39.99 -2.05
N GLY A 484 18.92 41.13 -2.19
CA GLY A 484 20.34 41.24 -1.83
C GLY A 484 20.57 40.96 -0.36
N LEU A 485 19.71 41.47 0.53
CA LEU A 485 19.82 41.24 1.97
C LEU A 485 19.56 39.76 2.30
N SER A 486 18.58 39.13 1.67
CA SER A 486 18.32 37.70 1.85
C SER A 486 19.49 36.84 1.34
N ALA A 487 20.10 37.21 0.21
CA ALA A 487 21.30 36.54 -0.28
C ALA A 487 22.47 36.63 0.73
N LEU A 488 22.68 37.78 1.37
CA LEU A 488 23.69 37.91 2.43
C LEU A 488 23.44 36.95 3.59
N THR A 489 22.18 36.76 4.01
CA THR A 489 21.87 35.80 5.08
C THR A 489 22.13 34.37 4.64
N ILE A 490 21.81 33.99 3.40
CA ILE A 490 22.02 32.65 2.85
C ILE A 490 23.53 32.34 2.74
N TYR A 491 24.37 33.28 2.26
CA TYR A 491 25.77 33.00 2.02
C TYR A 491 26.65 33.13 3.28
N PHE A 492 26.30 33.99 4.22
CA PHE A 492 27.14 34.24 5.39
C PHE A 492 26.65 33.57 6.68
N TYR A 493 25.37 33.22 6.79
CA TYR A 493 24.77 32.61 7.98
C TYR A 493 24.33 31.17 7.79
N ASN A 494 24.83 30.46 6.79
CA ASN A 494 24.41 29.08 6.51
C ASN A 494 24.86 28.08 7.61
N SER A 495 26.05 28.24 8.16
CA SER A 495 26.61 27.38 9.21
C SER A 495 27.27 28.23 10.30
N PRO A 496 26.50 28.64 11.33
CA PRO A 496 27.09 29.43 12.44
C PRO A 496 28.23 28.68 13.13
N GLY A 497 29.40 29.30 13.21
CA GLY A 497 30.61 28.71 13.83
C GLY A 497 31.70 28.24 12.86
N LYS A 498 31.43 28.23 11.54
CA LYS A 498 32.45 27.95 10.51
C LYS A 498 33.04 29.28 9.96
N GLY A 499 34.23 29.19 9.37
CA GLY A 499 34.88 30.35 8.75
C GLY A 499 34.07 30.91 7.56
N ILE A 500 34.27 32.22 7.25
CA ILE A 500 33.51 32.95 6.21
C ILE A 500 33.61 32.27 4.84
N PHE A 501 34.80 31.81 4.43
CA PHE A 501 34.97 31.11 3.15
C PHE A 501 34.24 29.76 3.08
N SER A 502 34.21 29.02 4.19
CA SER A 502 33.49 27.75 4.28
C SER A 502 31.98 28.00 4.22
N ASN A 503 31.48 29.06 4.85
CA ASN A 503 30.07 29.44 4.78
C ASN A 503 29.65 29.87 3.37
N PHE A 504 30.51 30.65 2.69
CA PHE A 504 30.25 31.06 1.30
C PHE A 504 30.19 29.84 0.35
N GLY A 505 31.15 28.92 0.45
CA GLY A 505 31.15 27.70 -0.35
C GLY A 505 29.92 26.81 -0.11
N SER A 506 29.56 26.62 1.18
CA SER A 506 28.35 25.84 1.53
C SER A 506 27.07 26.57 1.13
N GLY A 507 27.04 27.91 1.15
CA GLY A 507 25.91 28.70 0.64
C GLY A 507 25.72 28.58 -0.87
N LEU A 508 26.82 28.57 -1.64
CA LEU A 508 26.77 28.37 -3.09
C LEU A 508 26.24 26.99 -3.44
N TRP A 509 26.72 25.94 -2.76
CA TRP A 509 26.22 24.58 -2.90
C TRP A 509 24.72 24.46 -2.50
N GLY A 510 24.35 25.13 -1.40
CA GLY A 510 22.94 25.23 -0.95
C GLY A 510 22.06 25.91 -2.00
N THR A 511 22.57 26.96 -2.67
CA THR A 511 21.82 27.64 -3.74
C THR A 511 21.58 26.73 -4.95
N TYR A 512 22.59 25.98 -5.37
CA TYR A 512 22.42 25.00 -6.44
C TYR A 512 21.37 23.94 -6.09
N ASN A 513 21.47 23.36 -4.90
CA ASN A 513 20.53 22.34 -4.43
C ASN A 513 19.09 22.89 -4.29
N MET A 514 18.95 24.11 -3.78
CA MET A 514 17.64 24.75 -3.64
C MET A 514 17.02 25.08 -5.00
N ALA A 515 17.80 25.62 -5.94
CA ALA A 515 17.31 25.93 -7.28
C ALA A 515 16.86 24.69 -8.04
N THR A 516 17.69 23.63 -8.03
CA THR A 516 17.34 22.34 -8.66
C THR A 516 16.16 21.65 -7.98
N GLY A 517 16.11 21.71 -6.64
CA GLY A 517 15.00 21.21 -5.84
C GLY A 517 13.69 21.93 -6.17
N LEU A 518 13.67 23.26 -6.15
CA LEU A 518 12.48 24.07 -6.42
C LEU A 518 11.95 23.86 -7.85
N LEU A 519 12.84 23.68 -8.85
CA LEU A 519 12.44 23.32 -10.19
C LEU A 519 11.76 21.95 -10.23
N GLY A 520 12.35 20.93 -9.57
CA GLY A 520 11.79 19.60 -9.47
C GLY A 520 10.43 19.59 -8.77
N ASP A 521 10.32 20.31 -7.65
CA ASP A 521 9.10 20.45 -6.87
C ASP A 521 8.01 21.16 -7.70
N THR A 522 8.34 22.24 -8.42
CA THR A 522 7.39 22.94 -9.30
C THR A 522 6.84 22.03 -10.40
N LEU A 523 7.69 21.24 -11.06
CA LEU A 523 7.26 20.26 -12.05
C LEU A 523 6.37 19.17 -11.42
N SER A 524 6.62 18.80 -10.18
CA SER A 524 5.80 17.84 -9.42
C SER A 524 4.39 18.39 -9.15
N TYR A 525 4.22 19.69 -8.91
CA TYR A 525 2.90 20.32 -8.74
C TYR A 525 2.15 20.49 -10.07
N ILE A 526 2.84 20.78 -11.18
CA ILE A 526 2.22 20.81 -12.52
C ILE A 526 1.62 19.45 -12.88
N ARG A 527 2.24 18.37 -12.42
CA ARG A 527 1.74 17.00 -12.61
C ARG A 527 0.35 16.79 -12.00
N LEU A 528 0.03 17.39 -10.84
CA LEU A 528 -1.32 17.28 -10.25
C LEU A 528 -2.39 17.78 -11.21
N PHE A 529 -2.16 18.94 -11.80
CA PHE A 529 -3.04 19.52 -12.80
C PHE A 529 -3.14 18.63 -14.05
N ALA A 530 -2.00 18.15 -14.57
CA ALA A 530 -1.97 17.30 -15.76
C ALA A 530 -2.77 16.01 -15.58
N ILE A 531 -2.68 15.38 -14.41
CA ILE A 531 -3.41 14.14 -14.09
C ILE A 531 -4.91 14.41 -13.98
N GLY A 532 -5.32 15.44 -13.24
CA GLY A 532 -6.73 15.83 -13.12
C GLY A 532 -7.36 16.15 -14.46
N LEU A 533 -6.63 16.90 -15.30
CA LEU A 533 -7.06 17.22 -16.66
C LEU A 533 -7.19 15.95 -17.52
N THR A 534 -6.22 15.05 -17.47
CA THR A 534 -6.23 13.80 -18.25
C THR A 534 -7.42 12.92 -17.85
N GLY A 535 -7.71 12.79 -16.56
CA GLY A 535 -8.86 12.03 -16.05
C GLY A 535 -10.20 12.59 -16.56
N SER A 536 -10.35 13.91 -16.54
CA SER A 536 -11.54 14.59 -17.05
C SER A 536 -11.69 14.42 -18.57
N ILE A 537 -10.60 14.60 -19.36
CA ILE A 537 -10.61 14.40 -20.81
C ILE A 537 -10.95 12.94 -21.14
N LEU A 538 -10.32 11.98 -20.48
CA LEU A 538 -10.57 10.55 -20.73
C LEU A 538 -12.03 10.18 -20.44
N GLY A 539 -12.62 10.70 -19.35
CA GLY A 539 -14.05 10.56 -19.07
C GLY A 539 -14.92 11.10 -20.21
N GLY A 540 -14.58 12.28 -20.74
CA GLY A 540 -15.25 12.90 -21.89
C GLY A 540 -15.14 12.08 -23.17
N VAL A 541 -13.97 11.47 -23.42
CA VAL A 541 -13.76 10.56 -24.57
C VAL A 541 -14.65 9.34 -24.46
N PHE A 542 -14.76 8.70 -23.29
CA PHE A 542 -15.68 7.58 -23.10
C PHE A 542 -17.14 7.98 -23.33
N ASN A 543 -17.54 9.17 -22.87
CA ASN A 543 -18.88 9.70 -23.13
C ASN A 543 -19.14 9.86 -24.63
N THR A 544 -18.21 10.47 -25.35
CA THR A 544 -18.31 10.69 -26.81
C THR A 544 -18.36 9.36 -27.57
N LEU A 545 -17.49 8.41 -27.24
CA LEU A 545 -17.46 7.08 -27.85
C LEU A 545 -18.77 6.33 -27.63
N ALA A 546 -19.35 6.40 -26.41
CA ALA A 546 -20.59 5.73 -26.09
C ALA A 546 -21.74 6.18 -27.01
N PHE A 547 -21.82 7.49 -27.31
CA PHE A 547 -22.85 8.02 -28.20
C PHE A 547 -22.55 7.78 -29.69
N GLN A 548 -21.28 7.90 -30.12
CA GLN A 548 -20.90 7.70 -31.52
C GLN A 548 -21.00 6.23 -31.96
N LEU A 549 -20.54 5.27 -31.15
CA LEU A 549 -20.57 3.84 -31.49
C LEU A 549 -22.00 3.28 -31.53
N THR A 550 -22.92 3.93 -30.87
CA THR A 550 -24.32 3.47 -30.78
C THR A 550 -25.25 4.23 -31.72
N ASP A 551 -24.70 5.11 -32.52
CA ASP A 551 -25.51 5.88 -33.49
C ASP A 551 -26.04 4.94 -34.60
N GLY A 552 -27.35 5.04 -34.92
CA GLY A 552 -28.02 4.16 -35.87
C GLY A 552 -28.62 2.86 -35.27
N LEU A 553 -28.44 2.55 -33.97
CA LEU A 553 -29.05 1.40 -33.32
C LEU A 553 -30.52 1.67 -32.92
N PRO A 554 -31.37 0.65 -32.85
CA PRO A 554 -32.71 0.78 -32.26
C PRO A 554 -32.65 1.32 -30.83
N VAL A 555 -33.64 2.17 -30.45
CA VAL A 555 -33.61 2.93 -29.17
C VAL A 555 -33.30 2.08 -27.95
N ILE A 556 -33.89 0.90 -27.82
CA ILE A 556 -33.67 0.01 -26.66
C ILE A 556 -32.24 -0.54 -26.64
N VAL A 557 -31.75 -0.99 -27.81
CA VAL A 557 -30.38 -1.53 -27.94
C VAL A 557 -29.35 -0.42 -27.73
N LYS A 558 -29.62 0.78 -28.26
CA LYS A 558 -28.80 1.98 -28.05
C LYS A 558 -28.66 2.30 -26.56
N PHE A 559 -29.78 2.31 -25.82
CA PHE A 559 -29.75 2.61 -24.39
C PHE A 559 -28.90 1.60 -23.61
N ILE A 560 -29.09 0.30 -23.86
CA ILE A 560 -28.32 -0.76 -23.19
C ILE A 560 -26.84 -0.68 -23.56
N ALA A 561 -26.51 -0.47 -24.83
CA ALA A 561 -25.13 -0.37 -25.31
C ALA A 561 -24.42 0.88 -24.73
N VAL A 562 -25.07 2.06 -24.76
CA VAL A 562 -24.54 3.28 -24.12
C VAL A 562 -24.28 3.04 -22.64
N PHE A 563 -25.25 2.49 -21.91
CA PHE A 563 -25.11 2.22 -20.48
C PHE A 563 -23.91 1.29 -20.20
N LEU A 564 -23.74 0.23 -20.99
CA LEU A 564 -22.66 -0.74 -20.80
C LEU A 564 -21.29 -0.14 -21.12
N ILE A 565 -21.16 0.62 -22.20
CA ILE A 565 -19.92 1.31 -22.57
C ILE A 565 -19.55 2.36 -21.53
N LEU A 566 -20.52 3.16 -21.07
CA LEU A 566 -20.29 4.14 -20.01
C LEU A 566 -19.91 3.49 -18.70
N LEU A 567 -20.58 2.41 -18.30
CA LEU A 567 -20.29 1.69 -17.07
C LEU A 567 -18.85 1.17 -17.07
N ILE A 568 -18.42 0.50 -18.14
CA ILE A 568 -17.06 -0.04 -18.26
C ILE A 568 -16.05 1.11 -18.35
N GLY A 569 -16.24 2.06 -19.25
CA GLY A 569 -15.29 3.15 -19.49
C GLY A 569 -15.11 4.05 -18.28
N GLN A 570 -16.21 4.46 -17.64
CA GLN A 570 -16.16 5.31 -16.45
C GLN A 570 -15.60 4.54 -15.23
N SER A 571 -15.86 3.23 -15.11
CA SER A 571 -15.26 2.42 -14.03
C SER A 571 -13.75 2.29 -14.16
N ILE A 572 -13.24 2.07 -15.39
CA ILE A 572 -11.79 2.02 -15.65
C ILE A 572 -11.16 3.39 -15.35
N ASN A 573 -11.76 4.47 -15.87
CA ASN A 573 -11.25 5.82 -15.63
C ASN A 573 -11.26 6.18 -14.14
N PHE A 574 -12.34 5.86 -13.44
CA PHE A 574 -12.45 6.06 -11.99
C PHE A 574 -11.34 5.32 -11.23
N GLY A 575 -11.08 4.05 -11.57
CA GLY A 575 -10.01 3.25 -10.95
C GLY A 575 -8.62 3.87 -11.16
N LEU A 576 -8.32 4.29 -12.40
CA LEU A 576 -7.05 4.96 -12.74
C LEU A 576 -6.91 6.31 -12.01
N CYS A 577 -7.96 7.12 -11.99
CA CYS A 577 -7.97 8.40 -11.28
C CYS A 577 -7.83 8.20 -9.77
N MET A 578 -8.48 7.18 -9.17
CA MET A 578 -8.40 6.89 -7.74
C MET A 578 -6.97 6.54 -7.30
N ILE A 579 -6.31 5.64 -8.03
CA ILE A 579 -4.92 5.26 -7.75
C ILE A 579 -4.00 6.48 -7.90
N SER A 580 -4.12 7.23 -8.99
CA SER A 580 -3.30 8.41 -9.25
C SER A 580 -3.50 9.50 -8.21
N SER A 581 -4.75 9.74 -7.80
CA SER A 581 -5.11 10.77 -6.79
C SER A 581 -4.64 10.42 -5.39
N PHE A 582 -4.31 9.16 -5.11
CA PHE A 582 -3.70 8.75 -3.85
C PHE A 582 -2.17 8.81 -3.91
N VAL A 583 -1.58 8.22 -4.95
CA VAL A 583 -0.12 8.07 -5.07
C VAL A 583 0.60 9.42 -5.24
N HIS A 584 0.06 10.32 -6.08
CA HIS A 584 0.76 11.57 -6.36
C HIS A 584 0.73 12.57 -5.20
N PRO A 585 -0.37 12.83 -4.48
CA PRO A 585 -0.35 13.62 -3.25
C PRO A 585 0.53 13.01 -2.15
N MET A 586 0.57 11.68 -2.02
CA MET A 586 1.49 11.02 -1.09
C MET A 586 2.96 11.36 -1.42
N ARG A 587 3.33 11.25 -2.70
CA ARG A 587 4.68 11.61 -3.14
C ARG A 587 5.02 13.07 -2.83
N LEU A 588 4.12 14.01 -3.12
CA LEU A 588 4.31 15.43 -2.80
C LEU A 588 4.48 15.66 -1.29
N THR A 589 3.72 14.92 -0.48
CA THR A 589 3.84 15.02 0.97
C THR A 589 5.18 14.46 1.46
N PHE A 590 5.54 13.27 1.04
CA PHE A 590 6.70 12.56 1.59
C PHE A 590 8.03 13.04 1.01
N VAL A 591 8.07 13.39 -0.28
CA VAL A 591 9.31 13.82 -0.94
C VAL A 591 9.49 15.33 -0.85
N ASP A 592 8.46 16.10 -1.20
CA ASP A 592 8.61 17.53 -1.36
C ASP A 592 8.35 18.27 -0.02
N PHE A 593 7.23 17.98 0.66
CA PHE A 593 6.87 18.69 1.90
C PHE A 593 7.74 18.27 3.09
N TYR A 594 7.92 16.97 3.35
CA TYR A 594 8.71 16.49 4.51
C TYR A 594 10.17 16.86 4.39
N LYS A 595 10.77 16.79 3.20
CA LYS A 595 12.14 17.27 2.94
C LYS A 595 12.30 18.74 3.31
N ASN A 596 11.38 19.60 2.84
CA ASN A 596 11.43 21.03 3.11
C ASN A 596 11.10 21.39 4.56
N ALA A 597 10.29 20.56 5.25
CA ALA A 597 10.01 20.68 6.68
C ALA A 597 11.14 20.12 7.58
N GLY A 598 12.14 19.45 6.98
CA GLY A 598 13.26 18.85 7.70
C GLY A 598 12.85 17.63 8.52
N PHE A 599 11.90 16.84 8.06
CA PHE A 599 11.46 15.62 8.71
C PHE A 599 12.47 14.49 8.47
N GLU A 600 12.96 13.87 9.53
CA GLU A 600 13.90 12.75 9.49
C GLU A 600 13.17 11.41 9.65
N GLY A 601 12.19 11.38 10.56
CA GLY A 601 11.39 10.19 10.84
C GLY A 601 12.15 9.10 11.59
N GLY A 602 11.56 7.90 11.66
CA GLY A 602 12.17 6.75 12.33
C GLY A 602 11.87 6.67 13.82
N GLY A 603 10.87 7.40 14.30
CA GLY A 603 10.39 7.29 15.68
C GLY A 603 9.71 5.95 15.94
N LYS A 604 9.87 5.38 17.15
CA LYS A 604 9.19 4.16 17.59
C LYS A 604 7.82 4.50 18.17
N GLN A 605 6.83 3.69 17.83
CA GLN A 605 5.47 3.88 18.36
C GLN A 605 5.41 3.53 19.86
N TYR A 606 4.76 4.38 20.65
CA TYR A 606 4.47 4.06 22.04
C TYR A 606 3.47 2.92 22.11
N ALA A 607 3.93 1.74 22.53
CA ALA A 607 3.15 0.54 22.74
C ALA A 607 3.27 0.11 24.22
N PRO A 608 2.34 0.51 25.08
CA PRO A 608 2.42 0.16 26.50
C PRO A 608 2.22 -1.35 26.70
N PHE A 609 2.96 -1.92 27.66
CA PHE A 609 2.83 -3.29 28.10
C PHE A 609 1.47 -3.47 28.80
N ARG A 610 0.48 -3.94 28.05
CA ARG A 610 -0.89 -4.11 28.52
C ARG A 610 -1.48 -5.44 28.11
N LYS A 611 -2.51 -5.88 28.83
CA LYS A 611 -3.30 -7.04 28.42
C LYS A 611 -4.06 -6.71 27.15
N LYS A 612 -3.86 -7.46 26.07
CA LYS A 612 -4.58 -7.28 24.82
C LYS A 612 -5.98 -7.88 24.98
N VAL A 613 -7.00 -7.07 24.77
CA VAL A 613 -8.40 -7.49 24.74
C VAL A 613 -8.79 -7.67 23.26
N ASN A 614 -9.63 -8.67 22.98
CA ASN A 614 -10.18 -8.86 21.64
C ASN A 614 -10.96 -7.61 21.21
N ASP A 615 -10.45 -6.86 20.24
CA ASP A 615 -11.19 -5.81 19.54
C ASP A 615 -11.94 -6.40 18.34
#